data_d0632c6e4b1b7838048cceddd553a9ce
#
_entry.id   d0632c6e4b1b7838048cceddd553a9ce
#
_cell.length_a   1.000
_cell.length_b   1.000
_cell.length_c   1.000
_cell.angle_alpha   90.00
_cell.angle_beta   90.00
_cell.angle_gamma   90.00
#
_symmetry.space_group_name_H-M   'P 1'
#
loop_
_entity.id
_entity.type
_entity.pdbx_description
1 polymer ?
#
loop_
_entity_poly.entity_id
_entity_poly.type
_entity_poly.pdbx_seq_one_letter_code
_entity_poly.pdbx_strand_id
1 'polypeptide(L)'
;MNRIRKVILFINDFTDQGNEKLFLWSETEKLIEIEANDAIDDSCEFICHDYWLLAPAIYRKTKNLPKHVIDVEDLRTSTSGKREDRENREKVDFSQALIDFSDKETVGRYINIIYKNKPFDADTFHAIGRSLLLLAESLEDKARKASEWDRYVEIERPVTNYLIKSTSEGIAIDEAALRRHKSKIDFSYYMALKEFSAKYSLPLEVPTDEEVIEYLAPKFDFSGVSLDYILNFVPMDDGFSDALIQLRKLSNFRRVLNSIPLSQKRIYPIVDSFGSITSRIYFKDPSLQNLSKKHRDILKADDGFSLSYIDYDQYEAGIMGALSGDEKILALFSSGDLYSLAAEEIFSDREKRKQAKRLFLSYAYGMKRKSLIDAAKEFGAAREDAKKFFDQFSTFEKWKKSIWEEFLSKNRIGTSFGNYLNRDQSGELSDKEKRSAVSQVVQGTASLIFKKSLIKLSEIHDIKLKVPMHDAVLFQHSPDFDTKIIIDLFSKVMTDHFENRIHGKTSLSNFISE
;
A
#
# COMPACT_ATOMS: atom_id res chain seq x y z
N MET A 1 24.45 -8.75 -19.97
CA MET A 1 25.09 -7.62 -20.68
C MET A 1 25.09 -6.43 -19.75
N ASN A 2 26.25 -5.81 -19.53
CA ASN A 2 26.27 -4.54 -18.80
C ASN A 2 25.65 -3.46 -19.70
N ARG A 3 24.55 -2.84 -19.26
CA ARG A 3 23.94 -1.71 -19.97
C ARG A 3 24.79 -0.46 -19.82
N ILE A 4 24.71 0.43 -20.80
CA ILE A 4 25.34 1.75 -20.70
C ILE A 4 24.51 2.59 -19.74
N ARG A 5 25.12 3.15 -18.70
CA ARG A 5 24.45 4.04 -17.75
C ARG A 5 24.43 5.47 -18.26
N LYS A 6 23.25 6.06 -18.27
CA LYS A 6 23.01 7.44 -18.65
C LYS A 6 22.06 8.09 -17.65
N VAL A 7 22.23 9.37 -17.39
CA VAL A 7 21.35 10.12 -16.47
C VAL A 7 20.35 10.94 -17.29
N ILE A 8 19.06 10.79 -16.98
CA ILE A 8 18.02 11.64 -17.53
C ILE A 8 17.72 12.74 -16.50
N LEU A 9 17.81 13.98 -16.96
CA LEU A 9 17.42 15.20 -16.26
C LEU A 9 16.26 15.84 -17.02
N PHE A 10 15.41 16.59 -16.35
CA PHE A 10 14.28 17.22 -17.00
C PHE A 10 13.95 18.58 -16.40
N ILE A 11 13.26 19.40 -17.17
CA ILE A 11 12.62 20.63 -16.75
C ILE A 11 11.13 20.46 -17.04
N ASN A 12 10.32 20.65 -16.01
CA ASN A 12 8.87 20.63 -16.14
C ASN A 12 8.35 22.07 -16.13
N ASP A 13 7.56 22.43 -17.12
CA ASP A 13 6.79 23.65 -17.08
C ASP A 13 5.42 23.37 -16.44
N PHE A 14 5.28 23.75 -15.18
CA PHE A 14 4.02 23.58 -14.45
C PHE A 14 2.87 24.46 -14.96
N THR A 15 3.19 25.45 -15.82
CA THR A 15 2.20 26.38 -16.40
C THR A 15 1.73 25.93 -17.77
N ASP A 16 2.53 25.15 -18.50
CA ASP A 16 2.23 24.65 -19.84
C ASP A 16 2.63 23.18 -19.98
N GLN A 17 1.66 22.28 -19.75
CA GLN A 17 1.87 20.84 -19.90
C GLN A 17 2.15 20.49 -21.38
N GLY A 18 3.33 19.96 -21.62
CA GLY A 18 3.82 19.60 -22.94
C GLY A 18 5.07 20.35 -23.36
N ASN A 19 5.46 21.35 -22.59
CA ASN A 19 6.70 22.11 -22.80
C ASN A 19 7.87 21.57 -21.94
N GLU A 20 7.80 20.27 -21.57
CA GLU A 20 8.88 19.64 -20.83
C GLU A 20 10.10 19.43 -21.72
N LYS A 21 11.27 19.73 -21.17
CA LYS A 21 12.56 19.50 -21.80
C LYS A 21 13.29 18.36 -21.11
N LEU A 22 13.82 17.44 -21.90
CA LEU A 22 14.59 16.30 -21.44
C LEU A 22 16.05 16.47 -21.82
N PHE A 23 16.93 16.12 -20.90
CA PHE A 23 18.37 16.15 -21.10
C PHE A 23 18.95 14.79 -20.74
N LEU A 24 19.87 14.33 -21.58
CA LEU A 24 20.67 13.15 -21.32
C LEU A 24 22.09 13.57 -20.96
N TRP A 25 22.60 12.99 -19.88
CA TRP A 25 23.96 13.18 -19.44
C TRP A 25 24.68 11.83 -19.38
N SER A 26 25.92 11.80 -19.87
CA SER A 26 26.84 10.67 -19.71
C SER A 26 28.27 11.19 -19.54
N GLU A 27 29.17 10.36 -19.06
CA GLU A 27 30.58 10.73 -18.93
C GLU A 27 31.25 11.03 -20.28
N THR A 28 30.77 10.38 -21.34
CA THR A 28 31.35 10.48 -22.69
C THR A 28 30.71 11.57 -23.56
N GLU A 29 29.37 11.70 -23.50
CA GLU A 29 28.59 12.57 -24.40
C GLU A 29 28.28 13.96 -23.77
N LYS A 30 28.63 14.15 -22.48
CA LYS A 30 28.27 15.33 -21.70
C LYS A 30 26.74 15.50 -21.59
N LEU A 31 26.26 16.74 -21.62
CA LEU A 31 24.83 17.08 -21.51
C LEU A 31 24.26 17.41 -22.89
N ILE A 32 23.23 16.69 -23.34
CA ILE A 32 22.51 16.94 -24.59
C ILE A 32 21.00 17.02 -24.33
N GLU A 33 20.30 17.93 -25.02
CA GLU A 33 18.84 17.95 -25.04
C GLU A 33 18.35 16.82 -25.94
N ILE A 34 17.33 16.07 -25.53
CA ILE A 34 16.82 14.88 -26.21
C ILE A 34 15.30 14.93 -26.38
N GLU A 35 14.81 14.15 -27.33
CA GLU A 35 13.39 13.87 -27.47
C GLU A 35 12.96 12.69 -26.57
N ALA A 36 11.65 12.62 -26.27
CA ALA A 36 11.12 11.56 -25.40
C ALA A 36 11.40 10.13 -25.91
N ASN A 37 11.48 9.94 -27.22
CA ASN A 37 11.80 8.63 -27.81
C ASN A 37 13.23 8.17 -27.50
N ASP A 38 14.17 9.07 -27.32
CA ASP A 38 15.56 8.74 -26.99
C ASP A 38 15.69 8.17 -25.57
N ALA A 39 14.69 8.41 -24.72
CA ALA A 39 14.60 7.82 -23.39
C ALA A 39 14.05 6.38 -23.41
N ILE A 40 13.66 5.81 -24.58
CA ILE A 40 13.08 4.45 -24.71
C ILE A 40 14.14 3.50 -25.32
N ASP A 41 15.34 3.51 -24.82
CA ASP A 41 16.42 2.64 -25.29
C ASP A 41 16.67 1.49 -24.30
N ASP A 42 16.31 0.26 -24.70
CA ASP A 42 16.49 -0.96 -23.89
C ASP A 42 17.98 -1.34 -23.70
N SER A 43 18.91 -0.78 -24.47
CA SER A 43 20.36 -0.97 -24.30
C SER A 43 20.95 -0.16 -23.17
N CYS A 44 20.24 0.88 -22.74
CA CYS A 44 20.62 1.79 -21.66
C CYS A 44 19.96 1.42 -20.32
N GLU A 45 20.66 1.73 -19.23
CA GLU A 45 20.08 1.85 -17.90
C GLU A 45 20.08 3.33 -17.52
N PHE A 46 18.88 3.89 -17.40
CA PHE A 46 18.72 5.31 -17.11
C PHE A 46 18.68 5.55 -15.60
N ILE A 47 19.35 6.58 -15.15
CA ILE A 47 19.32 7.07 -13.77
C ILE A 47 18.60 8.40 -13.76
N CYS A 48 17.70 8.62 -12.84
CA CYS A 48 16.99 9.88 -12.69
C CYS A 48 16.67 10.20 -11.23
N HIS A 49 16.22 11.40 -11.03
CA HIS A 49 15.57 11.88 -9.81
C HIS A 49 14.12 12.20 -10.14
N ASP A 50 13.19 11.85 -9.22
CA ASP A 50 11.75 12.09 -9.36
C ASP A 50 11.13 11.51 -10.65
N TYR A 51 11.26 10.20 -10.79
CA TYR A 51 10.72 9.46 -11.94
C TYR A 51 9.20 9.61 -12.07
N TRP A 52 8.49 9.77 -10.97
CA TRP A 52 7.05 10.00 -10.96
C TRP A 52 6.63 11.32 -11.62
N LEU A 53 7.51 12.31 -11.66
CA LEU A 53 7.29 13.57 -12.38
C LEU A 53 7.75 13.46 -13.85
N LEU A 54 8.87 12.80 -14.10
CA LEU A 54 9.47 12.61 -15.43
C LEU A 54 8.68 11.65 -16.33
N ALA A 55 8.32 10.48 -15.81
CA ALA A 55 7.78 9.38 -16.62
C ALA A 55 6.41 9.69 -17.27
N PRO A 56 5.47 10.40 -16.64
CA PRO A 56 4.23 10.81 -17.30
C PRO A 56 4.47 11.70 -18.54
N ALA A 57 5.51 12.55 -18.53
CA ALA A 57 5.87 13.38 -19.68
C ALA A 57 6.37 12.51 -20.86
N ILE A 58 7.24 11.53 -20.57
CA ILE A 58 7.70 10.55 -21.57
C ILE A 58 6.49 9.75 -22.10
N TYR A 59 5.65 9.21 -21.22
CA TYR A 59 4.51 8.38 -21.61
C TYR A 59 3.47 9.12 -22.46
N ARG A 60 3.19 10.39 -22.17
CA ARG A 60 2.28 11.21 -22.99
C ARG A 60 2.72 11.27 -24.45
N LYS A 61 4.03 11.44 -24.68
CA LYS A 61 4.62 11.60 -26.03
C LYS A 61 4.83 10.26 -26.75
N THR A 62 5.27 9.22 -26.05
CA THR A 62 5.73 7.96 -26.65
C THR A 62 4.75 6.79 -26.50
N LYS A 63 3.81 6.86 -25.54
CA LYS A 63 2.96 5.74 -25.06
C LYS A 63 3.76 4.57 -24.50
N ASN A 64 5.04 4.76 -24.25
CA ASN A 64 5.95 3.79 -23.65
C ASN A 64 6.73 4.40 -22.50
N LEU A 65 7.32 3.55 -21.67
CA LEU A 65 8.22 3.93 -20.59
C LEU A 65 9.54 3.15 -20.72
N PRO A 66 10.67 3.75 -20.33
CA PRO A 66 11.94 3.06 -20.30
C PRO A 66 11.87 1.87 -19.32
N LYS A 67 12.36 0.70 -19.76
CA LYS A 67 12.31 -0.53 -18.95
C LYS A 67 13.32 -0.53 -17.80
N HIS A 68 14.45 0.12 -18.00
CA HIS A 68 15.60 0.05 -17.11
C HIS A 68 15.88 1.44 -16.55
N VAL A 69 15.15 1.82 -15.49
CA VAL A 69 15.29 3.11 -14.81
C VAL A 69 15.63 2.87 -13.34
N ILE A 70 16.60 3.62 -12.87
CA ILE A 70 16.91 3.76 -11.44
C ILE A 70 16.49 5.17 -11.05
N ASP A 71 15.38 5.31 -10.36
CA ASP A 71 15.05 6.51 -9.60
C ASP A 71 15.80 6.45 -8.28
N VAL A 72 16.71 7.38 -8.05
CA VAL A 72 17.55 7.37 -6.84
C VAL A 72 16.76 7.60 -5.56
N GLU A 73 15.65 8.35 -5.62
CA GLU A 73 14.76 8.54 -4.49
C GLU A 73 13.97 7.27 -4.18
N ASP A 74 13.40 6.63 -5.20
CA ASP A 74 12.69 5.35 -5.07
C ASP A 74 13.64 4.25 -4.59
N LEU A 75 14.85 4.16 -5.14
CA LEU A 75 15.85 3.19 -4.69
C LEU A 75 16.20 3.39 -3.22
N ARG A 76 16.52 4.62 -2.80
CA ARG A 76 16.83 4.94 -1.41
C ARG A 76 15.67 4.59 -0.48
N THR A 77 14.46 5.00 -0.83
CA THR A 77 13.28 4.86 0.03
C THR A 77 12.80 3.42 0.10
N SER A 78 12.66 2.73 -1.05
CA SER A 78 12.16 1.36 -1.10
C SER A 78 13.09 0.34 -0.42
N THR A 79 14.39 0.60 -0.41
CA THR A 79 15.39 -0.27 0.21
C THR A 79 15.73 0.11 1.64
N SER A 80 15.16 1.21 2.14
CA SER A 80 15.28 1.58 3.55
C SER A 80 14.48 0.62 4.44
N GLY A 81 15.13 0.08 5.45
CA GLY A 81 14.49 -0.71 6.49
C GLY A 81 13.80 0.11 7.58
N LYS A 82 13.73 1.43 7.45
CA LYS A 82 13.13 2.34 8.42
C LYS A 82 11.70 2.70 8.03
N ARG A 83 10.79 2.58 8.99
CA ARG A 83 9.38 2.92 8.79
C ARG A 83 9.20 4.39 8.39
N GLU A 84 9.91 5.30 9.06
CA GLU A 84 9.78 6.74 8.81
C GLU A 84 10.16 7.14 7.39
N ASP A 85 11.19 6.54 6.80
CA ASP A 85 11.64 6.85 5.44
C ASP A 85 10.57 6.52 4.38
N ARG A 86 9.68 5.56 4.66
CA ARG A 86 8.60 5.15 3.75
C ARG A 86 7.29 5.86 4.05
N GLU A 87 6.87 5.91 5.32
CA GLU A 87 5.57 6.48 5.72
C GLU A 87 5.55 8.02 5.69
N ASN A 88 6.72 8.67 5.81
CA ASN A 88 6.89 10.12 5.72
C ASN A 88 7.80 10.53 4.55
N ARG A 89 7.70 9.85 3.44
CA ARG A 89 8.55 10.03 2.26
C ARG A 89 8.61 11.50 1.79
N GLU A 90 7.49 12.22 1.84
CA GLU A 90 7.41 13.64 1.47
C GLU A 90 8.20 14.57 2.39
N LYS A 91 8.62 14.10 3.58
CA LYS A 91 9.46 14.85 4.52
C LYS A 91 10.96 14.55 4.35
N VAL A 92 11.30 13.56 3.52
CA VAL A 92 12.69 13.21 3.25
C VAL A 92 13.25 14.23 2.27
N ASP A 93 14.20 15.03 2.74
CA ASP A 93 14.89 15.99 1.88
C ASP A 93 15.92 15.27 0.99
N PHE A 94 15.55 15.08 -0.27
CA PHE A 94 16.42 14.45 -1.26
C PHE A 94 17.71 15.26 -1.49
N SER A 95 17.65 16.59 -1.32
CA SER A 95 18.83 17.45 -1.50
C SER A 95 19.99 17.07 -0.58
N GLN A 96 19.69 16.56 0.61
CA GLN A 96 20.70 16.07 1.54
C GLN A 96 21.49 14.87 0.99
N ALA A 97 20.86 14.00 0.22
CA ALA A 97 21.55 12.87 -0.40
C ALA A 97 22.49 13.28 -1.53
N LEU A 98 22.16 14.38 -2.23
CA LEU A 98 23.01 14.93 -3.29
C LEU A 98 24.20 15.72 -2.75
N ILE A 99 24.08 16.34 -1.58
CA ILE A 99 25.15 17.14 -0.95
C ILE A 99 26.41 16.30 -0.65
N ASP A 100 26.26 14.99 -0.48
CA ASP A 100 27.39 14.08 -0.32
C ASP A 100 28.26 13.97 -1.60
N PHE A 101 27.70 14.33 -2.76
CA PHE A 101 28.32 14.20 -4.09
C PHE A 101 28.43 15.53 -4.85
N SER A 102 27.88 16.62 -4.32
CA SER A 102 27.89 17.95 -4.92
C SER A 102 27.87 19.02 -3.82
N ASP A 103 28.22 20.25 -4.17
CA ASP A 103 28.09 21.37 -3.23
C ASP A 103 26.62 21.82 -3.04
N LYS A 104 26.35 22.39 -1.87
CA LYS A 104 25.00 22.80 -1.47
C LYS A 104 24.38 23.86 -2.39
N GLU A 105 25.20 24.74 -2.98
CA GLU A 105 24.73 25.81 -3.86
C GLU A 105 24.24 25.23 -5.19
N THR A 106 25.01 24.33 -5.80
CA THR A 106 24.65 23.61 -7.03
C THR A 106 23.38 22.78 -6.85
N VAL A 107 23.26 22.04 -5.72
CA VAL A 107 22.03 21.30 -5.39
C VAL A 107 20.84 22.25 -5.23
N GLY A 108 21.02 23.39 -4.56
CA GLY A 108 19.97 24.40 -4.39
C GLY A 108 19.52 25.01 -5.71
N ARG A 109 20.44 25.30 -6.65
CA ARG A 109 20.11 25.77 -8.01
C ARG A 109 19.29 24.72 -8.77
N TYR A 110 19.71 23.45 -8.76
CA TYR A 110 19.00 22.36 -9.40
C TYR A 110 17.55 22.22 -8.91
N ILE A 111 17.33 22.18 -7.61
CA ILE A 111 15.99 22.11 -7.00
C ILE A 111 15.12 23.30 -7.40
N ASN A 112 15.71 24.50 -7.46
CA ASN A 112 14.98 25.70 -7.89
C ASN A 112 14.62 25.67 -9.39
N ILE A 113 15.46 25.09 -10.24
CA ILE A 113 15.16 24.93 -11.67
C ILE A 113 14.00 23.95 -11.83
N ILE A 114 14.05 22.77 -11.19
CA ILE A 114 13.03 21.72 -11.38
C ILE A 114 11.69 22.10 -10.78
N TYR A 115 11.67 22.61 -9.53
CA TYR A 115 10.41 22.79 -8.79
C TYR A 115 9.90 24.23 -8.70
N LYS A 116 10.70 25.22 -9.12
CA LYS A 116 10.33 26.65 -8.98
C LYS A 116 10.47 27.44 -10.28
N ASN A 117 10.51 26.75 -11.43
CA ASN A 117 10.61 27.36 -12.76
C ASN A 117 11.72 28.42 -12.88
N LYS A 118 12.89 28.19 -12.24
CA LYS A 118 14.04 29.05 -12.45
C LYS A 118 14.70 28.74 -13.79
N PRO A 119 15.41 29.74 -14.40
CA PRO A 119 16.07 29.53 -15.69
C PRO A 119 17.03 28.33 -15.67
N PHE A 120 17.10 27.62 -16.79
CA PHE A 120 18.01 26.52 -17.01
C PHE A 120 19.48 27.00 -16.92
N ASP A 121 20.30 26.15 -16.29
CA ASP A 121 21.75 26.34 -16.20
C ASP A 121 22.46 25.02 -16.52
N ALA A 122 23.18 24.98 -17.65
CA ALA A 122 23.83 23.80 -18.16
C ALA A 122 24.94 23.26 -17.24
N ASP A 123 25.70 24.17 -16.59
CA ASP A 123 26.76 23.77 -15.68
C ASP A 123 26.19 23.07 -14.42
N THR A 124 25.09 23.59 -13.90
CA THR A 124 24.34 22.94 -12.80
C THR A 124 23.87 21.54 -13.22
N PHE A 125 23.26 21.38 -14.41
CA PHE A 125 22.76 20.08 -14.88
C PHE A 125 23.90 19.10 -15.15
N HIS A 126 25.03 19.57 -15.66
CA HIS A 126 26.22 18.74 -15.85
C HIS A 126 26.76 18.21 -14.49
N ALA A 127 26.90 19.08 -13.51
CA ALA A 127 27.36 18.70 -12.17
C ALA A 127 26.40 17.71 -11.49
N ILE A 128 25.09 17.97 -11.56
CA ILE A 128 24.06 17.09 -11.00
C ILE A 128 24.00 15.74 -11.72
N GLY A 129 24.16 15.70 -13.05
CA GLY A 129 24.22 14.45 -13.80
C GLY A 129 25.30 13.51 -13.25
N ARG A 130 26.51 14.05 -13.02
CA ARG A 130 27.60 13.30 -12.38
C ARG A 130 27.24 12.85 -10.95
N SER A 131 26.64 13.75 -10.17
CA SER A 131 26.30 13.47 -8.78
C SER A 131 25.21 12.41 -8.66
N LEU A 132 24.21 12.39 -9.55
CA LEU A 132 23.17 11.37 -9.61
C LEU A 132 23.74 9.99 -9.98
N LEU A 133 24.72 9.92 -10.89
CA LEU A 133 25.39 8.66 -11.21
C LEU A 133 26.11 8.09 -9.97
N LEU A 134 26.92 8.91 -9.29
CA LEU A 134 27.67 8.51 -8.10
C LEU A 134 26.72 8.12 -6.95
N LEU A 135 25.64 8.87 -6.76
CA LEU A 135 24.60 8.56 -5.76
C LEU A 135 23.94 7.21 -6.08
N ALA A 136 23.58 6.96 -7.34
CA ALA A 136 22.96 5.70 -7.75
C ALA A 136 23.89 4.51 -7.46
N GLU A 137 25.19 4.62 -7.77
CA GLU A 137 26.20 3.59 -7.48
C GLU A 137 26.32 3.34 -5.97
N SER A 138 26.36 4.40 -5.16
CA SER A 138 26.41 4.28 -3.71
C SER A 138 25.15 3.61 -3.13
N LEU A 139 23.96 3.97 -3.65
CA LEU A 139 22.69 3.38 -3.22
C LEU A 139 22.56 1.91 -3.67
N GLU A 140 22.99 1.58 -4.87
CA GLU A 140 23.06 0.20 -5.35
C GLU A 140 23.93 -0.67 -4.44
N ASP A 141 25.13 -0.20 -4.10
CA ASP A 141 26.04 -0.89 -3.19
C ASP A 141 25.39 -1.13 -1.81
N LYS A 142 24.72 -0.11 -1.26
CA LYS A 142 23.98 -0.22 -0.01
C LYS A 142 22.84 -1.23 -0.10
N ALA A 143 22.06 -1.18 -1.19
CA ALA A 143 20.95 -2.09 -1.43
C ALA A 143 21.42 -3.55 -1.60
N ARG A 144 22.53 -3.79 -2.30
CA ARG A 144 23.14 -5.12 -2.44
C ARG A 144 23.60 -5.67 -1.09
N LYS A 145 24.31 -4.88 -0.28
CA LYS A 145 24.73 -5.26 1.07
C LYS A 145 23.55 -5.55 2.00
N ALA A 146 22.45 -4.83 1.82
CA ALA A 146 21.21 -5.07 2.55
C ALA A 146 20.37 -6.23 2.02
N SER A 147 20.72 -6.86 0.88
CA SER A 147 19.93 -7.87 0.16
C SER A 147 18.56 -7.34 -0.32
N GLU A 148 18.52 -6.08 -0.78
CA GLU A 148 17.32 -5.37 -1.24
C GLU A 148 17.36 -5.04 -2.75
N TRP A 149 18.52 -5.18 -3.40
CA TRP A 149 18.72 -4.80 -4.79
C TRP A 149 17.85 -5.61 -5.76
N ASP A 150 17.84 -6.93 -5.61
CA ASP A 150 17.08 -7.82 -6.52
C ASP A 150 15.58 -7.54 -6.40
N ARG A 151 15.07 -7.30 -5.19
CA ARG A 151 13.68 -6.88 -4.98
C ARG A 151 13.37 -5.55 -5.67
N TYR A 152 14.25 -4.56 -5.56
CA TYR A 152 14.07 -3.27 -6.23
C TYR A 152 13.99 -3.46 -7.75
N VAL A 153 14.93 -4.21 -8.33
CA VAL A 153 15.02 -4.40 -9.78
C VAL A 153 13.89 -5.26 -10.35
N GLU A 154 13.53 -6.34 -9.65
CA GLU A 154 12.61 -7.35 -10.18
C GLU A 154 11.15 -7.10 -9.77
N ILE A 155 10.91 -6.35 -8.69
CA ILE A 155 9.56 -6.12 -8.17
C ILE A 155 9.17 -4.65 -8.18
N GLU A 156 9.92 -3.79 -7.46
CA GLU A 156 9.48 -2.40 -7.26
C GLU A 156 9.49 -1.60 -8.57
N ARG A 157 10.57 -1.67 -9.31
CA ARG A 157 10.74 -0.94 -10.58
C ARG A 157 9.70 -1.32 -11.65
N PRO A 158 9.46 -2.61 -11.96
CA PRO A 158 8.41 -3.00 -12.91
C PRO A 158 7.01 -2.59 -12.46
N VAL A 159 6.70 -2.71 -11.16
CA VAL A 159 5.41 -2.28 -10.61
C VAL A 159 5.25 -0.77 -10.71
N THR A 160 6.29 0.01 -10.39
CA THR A 160 6.28 1.47 -10.54
C THR A 160 5.97 1.87 -11.98
N ASN A 161 6.63 1.26 -12.97
CA ASN A 161 6.34 1.50 -14.39
C ASN A 161 4.87 1.19 -14.75
N TYR A 162 4.33 0.07 -14.27
CA TYR A 162 2.93 -0.30 -14.53
C TYR A 162 1.95 0.68 -13.89
N LEU A 163 2.23 1.12 -12.67
CA LEU A 163 1.41 2.12 -11.98
C LEU A 163 1.46 3.49 -12.68
N ILE A 164 2.64 3.96 -13.09
CA ILE A 164 2.78 5.22 -13.83
C ILE A 164 2.00 5.18 -15.15
N LYS A 165 2.08 4.07 -15.89
CA LYS A 165 1.26 3.88 -17.09
C LYS A 165 -0.22 3.99 -16.77
N SER A 166 -0.70 3.28 -15.76
CA SER A 166 -2.10 3.29 -15.34
C SER A 166 -2.57 4.68 -14.92
N THR A 167 -1.80 5.37 -14.07
CA THR A 167 -2.16 6.71 -13.58
C THR A 167 -2.06 7.78 -14.67
N SER A 168 -1.14 7.64 -15.63
CA SER A 168 -1.05 8.54 -16.79
C SER A 168 -2.22 8.39 -17.77
N GLU A 169 -2.83 7.20 -17.87
CA GLU A 169 -4.08 7.00 -18.60
C GLU A 169 -5.31 7.50 -17.83
N GLY A 170 -5.22 7.49 -16.50
CA GLY A 170 -6.26 7.94 -15.59
C GLY A 170 -7.51 7.05 -15.57
N ILE A 171 -8.48 7.47 -14.77
CA ILE A 171 -9.72 6.73 -14.49
C ILE A 171 -10.91 7.61 -14.81
N ALA A 172 -11.84 7.11 -15.63
CA ALA A 172 -13.07 7.83 -15.98
C ALA A 172 -14.01 7.94 -14.78
N ILE A 173 -14.68 9.10 -14.65
CA ILE A 173 -15.57 9.45 -13.54
C ILE A 173 -16.98 9.71 -14.03
N ASP A 174 -17.96 9.15 -13.32
CA ASP A 174 -19.36 9.55 -13.41
C ASP A 174 -19.60 10.79 -12.54
N GLU A 175 -19.65 11.96 -13.17
CA GLU A 175 -19.85 13.24 -12.48
C GLU A 175 -21.21 13.31 -11.76
N ALA A 176 -22.26 12.72 -12.34
CA ALA A 176 -23.59 12.76 -11.75
C ALA A 176 -23.65 11.91 -10.47
N ALA A 177 -23.05 10.72 -10.51
CA ALA A 177 -22.88 9.87 -9.33
C ALA A 177 -22.03 10.57 -8.27
N LEU A 178 -20.91 11.19 -8.66
CA LEU A 178 -20.03 11.91 -7.74
C LEU A 178 -20.77 13.07 -7.04
N ARG A 179 -21.51 13.91 -7.77
CA ARG A 179 -22.30 15.00 -7.20
C ARG A 179 -23.35 14.49 -6.20
N ARG A 180 -24.07 13.44 -6.58
CA ARG A 180 -25.07 12.79 -5.73
C ARG A 180 -24.45 12.27 -4.43
N HIS A 181 -23.32 11.56 -4.52
CA HIS A 181 -22.63 11.01 -3.34
C HIS A 181 -22.04 12.09 -2.44
N LYS A 182 -21.42 13.15 -3.00
CA LYS A 182 -20.92 14.28 -2.21
C LYS A 182 -22.03 14.95 -1.41
N SER A 183 -23.14 15.29 -2.04
CA SER A 183 -24.27 15.94 -1.34
C SER A 183 -24.85 15.05 -0.25
N LYS A 184 -24.99 13.74 -0.51
CA LYS A 184 -25.53 12.79 0.48
C LYS A 184 -24.59 12.59 1.66
N ILE A 185 -23.26 12.46 1.42
CA ILE A 185 -22.30 12.24 2.50
C ILE A 185 -22.12 13.48 3.37
N ASP A 186 -22.11 14.69 2.77
CA ASP A 186 -22.07 15.93 3.53
C ASP A 186 -23.25 16.05 4.47
N PHE A 187 -24.47 15.83 3.96
CA PHE A 187 -25.67 15.83 4.79
C PHE A 187 -25.59 14.82 5.93
N SER A 188 -25.25 13.55 5.62
CA SER A 188 -25.16 12.49 6.64
C SER A 188 -24.08 12.77 7.68
N TYR A 189 -22.93 13.31 7.26
CA TYR A 189 -21.85 13.67 8.16
C TYR A 189 -22.24 14.79 9.12
N TYR A 190 -22.80 15.89 8.63
CA TYR A 190 -23.17 17.01 9.51
C TYR A 190 -24.32 16.68 10.46
N MET A 191 -25.27 15.84 10.02
CA MET A 191 -26.32 15.34 10.91
C MET A 191 -25.74 14.47 12.03
N ALA A 192 -24.90 13.48 11.67
CA ALA A 192 -24.27 12.61 12.66
C ALA A 192 -23.36 13.38 13.62
N LEU A 193 -22.61 14.37 13.12
CA LEU A 193 -21.75 15.22 13.94
C LEU A 193 -22.56 16.04 14.97
N LYS A 194 -23.66 16.65 14.52
CA LYS A 194 -24.55 17.42 15.39
C LYS A 194 -25.20 16.54 16.46
N GLU A 195 -25.69 15.37 16.10
CA GLU A 195 -26.30 14.42 17.03
C GLU A 195 -25.27 13.89 18.04
N PHE A 196 -24.05 13.56 17.57
CA PHE A 196 -22.96 13.10 18.43
C PHE A 196 -22.54 14.16 19.44
N SER A 197 -22.26 15.38 18.98
CA SER A 197 -21.88 16.51 19.82
C SER A 197 -22.96 16.80 20.89
N ALA A 198 -24.24 16.86 20.51
CA ALA A 198 -25.34 17.12 21.43
C ALA A 198 -25.54 15.99 22.46
N LYS A 199 -25.46 14.71 22.03
CA LYS A 199 -25.68 13.56 22.89
C LYS A 199 -24.59 13.37 23.95
N TYR A 200 -23.33 13.62 23.56
CA TYR A 200 -22.16 13.35 24.43
C TYR A 200 -21.53 14.62 25.01
N SER A 201 -22.10 15.80 24.75
CA SER A 201 -21.59 17.10 25.20
C SER A 201 -20.13 17.35 24.81
N LEU A 202 -19.77 16.96 23.61
CA LEU A 202 -18.44 17.14 23.02
C LEU A 202 -18.45 18.27 21.99
N PRO A 203 -17.29 18.84 21.61
CA PRO A 203 -17.20 19.86 20.56
C PRO A 203 -17.82 19.40 19.24
N LEU A 204 -18.25 20.38 18.38
CA LEU A 204 -18.84 20.11 17.06
C LEU A 204 -17.76 19.78 16.03
N GLU A 205 -16.96 18.77 16.35
CA GLU A 205 -15.88 18.23 15.52
C GLU A 205 -15.70 16.72 15.77
N VAL A 206 -14.95 16.04 14.92
CA VAL A 206 -14.63 14.63 15.14
C VAL A 206 -13.56 14.54 16.20
N PRO A 207 -13.82 13.93 17.35
CA PRO A 207 -12.85 13.91 18.43
C PRO A 207 -11.60 13.11 18.08
N THR A 208 -10.44 13.63 18.50
CA THR A 208 -9.14 12.96 18.46
C THR A 208 -9.10 11.76 19.40
N ASP A 209 -8.07 10.92 19.30
CA ASP A 209 -7.94 9.79 20.23
C ASP A 209 -7.68 10.24 21.65
N GLU A 210 -6.94 11.34 21.84
CA GLU A 210 -6.67 11.95 23.14
C GLU A 210 -7.96 12.45 23.81
N GLU A 211 -8.81 13.17 23.08
CA GLU A 211 -10.11 13.66 23.58
C GLU A 211 -11.07 12.51 23.92
N VAL A 212 -11.04 11.43 23.12
CA VAL A 212 -11.84 10.24 23.41
C VAL A 212 -11.34 9.52 24.66
N ILE A 213 -10.02 9.40 24.85
CA ILE A 213 -9.43 8.82 26.07
C ILE A 213 -9.83 9.66 27.29
N GLU A 214 -9.72 10.98 27.21
CA GLU A 214 -10.11 11.89 28.28
C GLU A 214 -11.61 11.75 28.64
N TYR A 215 -12.48 11.69 27.62
CA TYR A 215 -13.93 11.48 27.84
C TYR A 215 -14.24 10.12 28.49
N LEU A 216 -13.51 9.07 28.14
CA LEU A 216 -13.73 7.71 28.64
C LEU A 216 -12.99 7.42 29.96
N ALA A 217 -11.97 8.19 30.33
CA ALA A 217 -11.14 7.95 31.52
C ALA A 217 -11.92 7.79 32.84
N PRO A 218 -13.07 8.51 33.07
CA PRO A 218 -13.87 8.26 34.24
C PRO A 218 -14.57 6.89 34.29
N LYS A 219 -14.73 6.23 33.14
CA LYS A 219 -15.45 4.95 32.98
C LYS A 219 -14.52 3.75 32.81
N PHE A 220 -13.32 3.97 32.28
CA PHE A 220 -12.38 2.89 31.86
C PHE A 220 -10.95 3.19 32.32
N ASP A 221 -10.29 2.15 32.84
CA ASP A 221 -8.87 2.18 33.11
C ASP A 221 -8.10 1.77 31.81
N PHE A 222 -7.34 2.71 31.27
CA PHE A 222 -6.49 2.50 30.10
C PHE A 222 -5.13 1.84 30.41
N SER A 223 -4.87 1.45 31.65
CA SER A 223 -3.63 0.77 32.05
C SER A 223 -3.51 -0.58 31.36
N GLY A 224 -2.71 -0.63 30.27
CA GLY A 224 -2.46 -1.85 29.50
C GLY A 224 -3.55 -2.24 28.50
N VAL A 225 -4.53 -1.38 28.25
CA VAL A 225 -5.60 -1.57 27.25
C VAL A 225 -5.59 -0.41 26.27
N SER A 226 -5.63 -0.70 24.97
CA SER A 226 -5.67 0.34 23.94
C SER A 226 -7.08 0.89 23.74
N LEU A 227 -7.17 2.17 23.30
CA LEU A 227 -8.46 2.77 22.89
C LEU A 227 -9.17 1.93 21.83
N ASP A 228 -8.43 1.43 20.84
CA ASP A 228 -8.99 0.59 19.79
C ASP A 228 -9.63 -0.69 20.33
N TYR A 229 -9.04 -1.31 21.35
CA TYR A 229 -9.65 -2.45 22.02
C TYR A 229 -10.98 -2.05 22.71
N ILE A 230 -10.99 -0.96 23.46
CA ILE A 230 -12.19 -0.50 24.16
C ILE A 230 -13.32 -0.19 23.17
N LEU A 231 -13.03 0.61 22.13
CA LEU A 231 -14.03 0.99 21.12
C LEU A 231 -14.59 -0.19 20.34
N ASN A 232 -13.80 -1.23 20.16
CA ASN A 232 -14.18 -2.33 19.29
C ASN A 232 -14.68 -3.58 20.01
N PHE A 233 -14.34 -3.79 21.27
CA PHE A 233 -14.62 -5.04 21.97
C PHE A 233 -15.32 -4.86 23.32
N VAL A 234 -15.44 -3.64 23.82
CA VAL A 234 -16.11 -3.38 25.09
C VAL A 234 -17.48 -2.75 24.82
N PRO A 235 -18.57 -3.41 25.19
CA PRO A 235 -19.91 -2.83 25.05
C PRO A 235 -20.05 -1.54 25.88
N MET A 236 -20.74 -0.56 25.31
CA MET A 236 -21.09 0.69 25.99
C MET A 236 -22.60 0.88 25.94
N ASP A 237 -23.23 0.93 27.09
CA ASP A 237 -24.71 1.05 27.24
C ASP A 237 -25.25 2.32 26.60
N ASP A 238 -24.45 3.39 26.56
CA ASP A 238 -24.83 4.68 25.98
C ASP A 238 -24.64 4.74 24.44
N GLY A 239 -24.07 3.69 23.84
CA GLY A 239 -23.80 3.58 22.40
C GLY A 239 -22.71 4.53 21.88
N PHE A 240 -21.84 5.05 22.76
CA PHE A 240 -20.77 5.99 22.40
C PHE A 240 -19.82 5.43 21.34
N SER A 241 -19.33 4.18 21.54
CA SER A 241 -18.38 3.54 20.60
C SER A 241 -18.96 3.43 19.18
N ASP A 242 -20.19 2.94 19.06
CA ASP A 242 -20.84 2.77 17.76
C ASP A 242 -21.05 4.13 17.06
N ALA A 243 -21.50 5.14 17.80
CA ALA A 243 -21.72 6.48 17.28
C ALA A 243 -20.39 7.12 16.82
N LEU A 244 -19.32 6.99 17.60
CA LEU A 244 -17.99 7.50 17.25
C LEU A 244 -17.40 6.79 16.04
N ILE A 245 -17.47 5.46 15.99
CA ILE A 245 -17.01 4.67 14.86
C ILE A 245 -17.75 5.07 13.57
N GLN A 246 -19.08 5.25 13.66
CA GLN A 246 -19.90 5.69 12.54
C GLN A 246 -19.55 7.11 12.09
N LEU A 247 -19.34 8.04 13.01
CA LEU A 247 -18.94 9.41 12.72
C LEU A 247 -17.57 9.48 12.04
N ARG A 248 -16.57 8.76 12.57
CA ARG A 248 -15.23 8.66 11.98
C ARG A 248 -15.26 8.03 10.57
N LYS A 249 -16.13 7.07 10.37
CA LYS A 249 -16.35 6.43 9.07
C LYS A 249 -16.96 7.39 8.03
N LEU A 250 -17.99 8.16 8.42
CA LEU A 250 -18.57 9.20 7.57
C LEU A 250 -17.56 10.30 7.26
N SER A 251 -16.77 10.74 8.22
CA SER A 251 -15.70 11.71 8.03
C SER A 251 -14.66 11.23 7.01
N ASN A 252 -14.24 9.98 7.12
CA ASN A 252 -13.28 9.41 6.16
C ASN A 252 -13.88 9.30 4.74
N PHE A 253 -15.12 8.84 4.60
CA PHE A 253 -15.80 8.77 3.29
C PHE A 253 -15.95 10.15 2.66
N ARG A 254 -16.33 11.14 3.48
CA ARG A 254 -16.45 12.54 3.05
C ARG A 254 -15.12 13.08 2.55
N ARG A 255 -14.02 12.85 3.28
CA ARG A 255 -12.68 13.26 2.88
C ARG A 255 -12.28 12.67 1.52
N VAL A 256 -12.48 11.36 1.32
CA VAL A 256 -12.16 10.68 0.05
C VAL A 256 -13.00 11.21 -1.11
N LEU A 257 -14.32 11.38 -0.93
CA LEU A 257 -15.17 11.91 -1.98
C LEU A 257 -14.83 13.37 -2.32
N ASN A 258 -14.50 14.19 -1.30
CA ASN A 258 -14.20 15.60 -1.51
C ASN A 258 -12.83 15.85 -2.16
N SER A 259 -11.90 14.92 -2.08
CA SER A 259 -10.63 15.01 -2.82
C SER A 259 -10.80 14.76 -4.33
N ILE A 260 -11.93 14.23 -4.79
CA ILE A 260 -12.21 14.03 -6.22
C ILE A 260 -12.84 15.32 -6.82
N PRO A 261 -12.20 15.96 -7.82
CA PRO A 261 -12.73 17.19 -8.43
C PRO A 261 -14.05 16.95 -9.16
N LEU A 262 -15.01 17.89 -9.04
CA LEU A 262 -16.31 17.84 -9.72
C LEU A 262 -16.27 18.24 -11.21
N SER A 263 -15.21 18.91 -11.64
CA SER A 263 -15.10 19.47 -12.99
C SER A 263 -14.33 18.59 -13.98
N GLN A 264 -13.92 17.40 -13.53
CA GLN A 264 -13.08 16.51 -14.33
C GLN A 264 -13.83 15.22 -14.65
N LYS A 265 -13.87 14.87 -15.95
CA LYS A 265 -14.42 13.58 -16.42
C LYS A 265 -13.46 12.42 -16.16
N ARG A 266 -12.23 12.70 -15.81
CA ARG A 266 -11.16 11.73 -15.55
C ARG A 266 -10.25 12.24 -14.44
N ILE A 267 -9.84 11.34 -13.57
CA ILE A 267 -8.85 11.62 -12.51
C ILE A 267 -7.53 10.91 -12.79
N TYR A 268 -6.46 11.52 -12.32
CA TYR A 268 -5.08 11.04 -12.43
C TYR A 268 -4.50 10.92 -11.03
N PRO A 269 -4.71 9.78 -10.35
CA PRO A 269 -4.34 9.64 -8.95
C PRO A 269 -2.84 9.70 -8.72
N ILE A 270 -2.43 10.26 -7.57
CA ILE A 270 -1.07 10.14 -7.05
C ILE A 270 -0.95 8.82 -6.32
N VAL A 271 0.02 8.00 -6.72
CA VAL A 271 0.24 6.66 -6.18
C VAL A 271 1.64 6.54 -5.60
N ASP A 272 1.75 5.83 -4.50
CA ASP A 272 3.01 5.41 -3.90
C ASP A 272 3.11 3.89 -3.98
N SER A 273 4.10 3.39 -4.71
CA SER A 273 4.26 1.95 -4.96
C SER A 273 4.72 1.15 -3.74
N PHE A 274 5.21 1.81 -2.69
CA PHE A 274 5.70 1.19 -1.44
C PHE A 274 5.50 2.10 -0.22
N GLY A 275 4.34 2.76 -0.13
CA GLY A 275 3.99 3.77 0.87
C GLY A 275 3.86 3.28 2.32
N SER A 276 4.25 2.04 2.62
CA SER A 276 4.37 1.50 3.98
C SER A 276 5.62 0.65 4.13
N ILE A 277 6.02 0.38 5.37
CA ILE A 277 7.17 -0.50 5.65
C ILE A 277 6.93 -1.93 5.11
N THR A 278 5.69 -2.38 4.98
CA THR A 278 5.32 -3.66 4.36
C THR A 278 5.24 -3.59 2.83
N SER A 279 5.64 -2.47 2.22
CA SER A 279 5.68 -2.21 0.77
C SER A 279 4.32 -2.31 0.07
N ARG A 280 3.21 -1.96 0.76
CA ARG A 280 1.88 -1.89 0.14
C ARG A 280 1.77 -0.66 -0.75
N ILE A 281 1.01 -0.80 -1.83
CA ILE A 281 0.68 0.30 -2.75
C ILE A 281 -0.42 1.17 -2.12
N TYR A 282 -0.25 2.48 -2.16
CA TYR A 282 -1.23 3.45 -1.67
C TYR A 282 -1.57 4.50 -2.73
N PHE A 283 -2.86 4.76 -2.91
CA PHE A 283 -3.32 5.97 -3.57
C PHE A 283 -3.35 7.10 -2.54
N LYS A 284 -2.55 8.13 -2.77
CA LYS A 284 -2.48 9.28 -1.85
C LYS A 284 -3.58 10.28 -2.12
N ASP A 285 -3.74 10.69 -3.38
CA ASP A 285 -4.72 11.69 -3.77
C ASP A 285 -5.31 11.40 -5.18
N PRO A 286 -6.62 11.16 -5.29
CA PRO A 286 -7.54 10.75 -4.22
C PRO A 286 -7.23 9.35 -3.69
N SER A 287 -7.49 9.12 -2.41
CA SER A 287 -7.23 7.84 -1.73
C SER A 287 -8.27 6.77 -2.09
N LEU A 288 -8.23 6.30 -3.35
CA LEU A 288 -9.25 5.43 -3.94
C LEU A 288 -9.40 4.07 -3.25
N GLN A 289 -8.34 3.54 -2.66
CA GLN A 289 -8.42 2.29 -1.88
C GLN A 289 -9.34 2.42 -0.65
N ASN A 290 -9.58 3.64 -0.16
CA ASN A 290 -10.48 3.94 0.94
C ASN A 290 -11.91 4.29 0.47
N LEU A 291 -12.18 4.23 -0.84
CA LEU A 291 -13.50 4.48 -1.39
C LEU A 291 -14.46 3.35 -1.00
N SER A 292 -15.49 3.69 -0.23
CA SER A 292 -16.52 2.72 0.19
C SER A 292 -17.20 2.07 -1.01
N LYS A 293 -17.52 0.78 -0.90
CA LYS A 293 -18.27 0.04 -1.95
C LYS A 293 -19.54 0.77 -2.39
N LYS A 294 -20.22 1.50 -1.48
CA LYS A 294 -21.44 2.30 -1.74
C LYS A 294 -21.21 3.51 -2.64
N HIS A 295 -19.96 3.91 -2.87
CA HIS A 295 -19.59 5.10 -3.64
C HIS A 295 -18.73 4.75 -4.87
N ARG A 296 -18.49 3.47 -5.13
CA ARG A 296 -17.58 3.03 -6.19
C ARG A 296 -18.20 3.15 -7.60
N ASP A 297 -19.50 3.36 -7.70
CA ASP A 297 -20.21 3.68 -8.95
C ASP A 297 -19.77 5.01 -9.58
N ILE A 298 -19.00 5.83 -8.88
CA ILE A 298 -18.33 7.00 -9.44
C ILE A 298 -17.19 6.65 -10.41
N LEU A 299 -16.60 5.46 -10.29
CA LEU A 299 -15.56 4.98 -11.21
C LEU A 299 -16.21 4.18 -12.33
N LYS A 300 -15.93 4.53 -13.56
CA LYS A 300 -16.50 3.84 -14.72
C LYS A 300 -15.44 3.41 -15.72
N ALA A 301 -15.80 2.43 -16.56
CA ALA A 301 -14.99 2.05 -17.70
C ALA A 301 -14.94 3.16 -18.75
N ASP A 302 -13.92 3.14 -19.58
CA ASP A 302 -13.91 3.89 -20.84
C ASP A 302 -14.98 3.30 -21.80
N ASP A 303 -15.43 4.10 -22.77
CA ASP A 303 -16.49 3.68 -23.69
C ASP A 303 -16.06 2.40 -24.45
N GLY A 304 -16.95 1.42 -24.49
CA GLY A 304 -16.73 0.13 -25.13
C GLY A 304 -15.95 -0.89 -24.27
N PHE A 305 -15.64 -0.56 -23.01
CA PHE A 305 -14.95 -1.45 -22.08
C PHE A 305 -15.82 -1.79 -20.86
N SER A 306 -15.39 -2.82 -20.13
CA SER A 306 -15.97 -3.26 -18.87
C SER A 306 -14.95 -3.16 -17.74
N LEU A 307 -15.46 -3.02 -16.50
CA LEU A 307 -14.64 -3.11 -15.28
C LEU A 307 -14.87 -4.44 -14.59
N SER A 308 -13.81 -5.08 -14.14
CA SER A 308 -13.87 -6.23 -13.24
C SER A 308 -13.00 -6.00 -12.03
N TYR A 309 -13.40 -6.61 -10.91
CA TYR A 309 -12.72 -6.50 -9.64
C TYR A 309 -12.40 -7.89 -9.11
N ILE A 310 -11.12 -8.20 -9.00
CA ILE A 310 -10.61 -9.46 -8.47
C ILE A 310 -10.02 -9.24 -7.08
N ASP A 311 -10.23 -10.20 -6.18
CA ASP A 311 -9.77 -10.16 -4.79
C ASP A 311 -9.12 -11.51 -4.42
N TYR A 312 -8.07 -11.49 -3.61
CA TYR A 312 -7.54 -12.69 -2.98
C TYR A 312 -8.43 -13.10 -1.81
N ASP A 313 -8.92 -14.33 -1.85
CA ASP A 313 -9.76 -14.88 -0.79
C ASP A 313 -8.93 -15.32 0.41
N GLN A 314 -9.24 -14.80 1.61
CA GLN A 314 -8.59 -15.18 2.87
C GLN A 314 -7.06 -15.05 2.84
N TYR A 315 -6.57 -14.06 2.14
CA TYR A 315 -5.19 -13.89 1.70
C TYR A 315 -4.16 -14.06 2.82
N GLU A 316 -4.26 -13.22 3.88
CA GLU A 316 -3.30 -13.27 4.99
C GLU A 316 -3.37 -14.61 5.76
N ALA A 317 -4.54 -15.23 5.87
CA ALA A 317 -4.67 -16.51 6.54
C ALA A 317 -3.96 -17.65 5.77
N GLY A 318 -4.11 -17.66 4.43
CA GLY A 318 -3.36 -18.58 3.57
C GLY A 318 -1.86 -18.41 3.68
N ILE A 319 -1.38 -17.15 3.68
CA ILE A 319 0.04 -16.82 3.86
C ILE A 319 0.55 -17.29 5.23
N MET A 320 -0.20 -17.03 6.30
CA MET A 320 0.14 -17.48 7.65
C MET A 320 0.25 -19.02 7.73
N GLY A 321 -0.69 -19.73 7.13
CA GLY A 321 -0.65 -21.19 7.05
C GLY A 321 0.59 -21.69 6.30
N ALA A 322 0.85 -21.12 5.13
CA ALA A 322 1.98 -21.53 4.29
C ALA A 322 3.35 -21.24 4.93
N LEU A 323 3.50 -20.08 5.60
CA LEU A 323 4.75 -19.67 6.24
C LEU A 323 5.01 -20.44 7.55
N SER A 324 3.98 -20.67 8.35
CA SER A 324 4.11 -21.38 9.63
C SER A 324 4.14 -22.89 9.50
N GLY A 325 3.55 -23.44 8.44
CA GLY A 325 3.29 -24.86 8.30
C GLY A 325 2.27 -25.41 9.32
N ASP A 326 1.42 -24.53 9.89
CA ASP A 326 0.42 -24.95 10.87
C ASP A 326 -0.71 -25.73 10.19
N GLU A 327 -0.81 -27.03 10.50
CA GLU A 327 -1.75 -27.95 9.85
C GLU A 327 -3.21 -27.53 10.05
N LYS A 328 -3.55 -26.93 11.20
CA LYS A 328 -4.93 -26.47 11.44
C LYS A 328 -5.29 -25.28 10.57
N ILE A 329 -4.39 -24.29 10.42
CA ILE A 329 -4.61 -23.15 9.52
C ILE A 329 -4.70 -23.63 8.08
N LEU A 330 -3.80 -24.52 7.66
CA LEU A 330 -3.80 -25.10 6.31
C LEU A 330 -5.09 -25.88 6.03
N ALA A 331 -5.56 -26.71 6.97
CA ALA A 331 -6.80 -27.46 6.85
C ALA A 331 -8.02 -26.53 6.74
N LEU A 332 -8.13 -25.53 7.62
CA LEU A 332 -9.21 -24.55 7.55
C LEU A 332 -9.20 -23.76 6.24
N PHE A 333 -8.02 -23.33 5.78
CA PHE A 333 -7.87 -22.61 4.51
C PHE A 333 -8.26 -23.49 3.33
N SER A 334 -7.82 -24.76 3.29
CA SER A 334 -8.07 -25.67 2.16
C SER A 334 -9.53 -26.13 2.08
N SER A 335 -10.19 -26.37 3.24
CA SER A 335 -11.54 -26.96 3.31
C SER A 335 -12.67 -26.00 2.94
N GLY A 336 -12.40 -24.71 2.76
CA GLY A 336 -13.45 -23.76 2.40
C GLY A 336 -13.16 -22.33 2.87
N ASP A 337 -14.18 -21.66 3.42
CA ASP A 337 -14.01 -20.36 4.05
C ASP A 337 -13.58 -20.52 5.51
N LEU A 338 -12.29 -20.29 5.77
CA LEU A 338 -11.65 -20.39 7.09
C LEU A 338 -12.44 -19.65 8.18
N TYR A 339 -12.95 -18.47 7.87
CA TYR A 339 -13.64 -17.65 8.86
C TYR A 339 -15.03 -18.17 9.22
N SER A 340 -15.74 -18.78 8.26
CA SER A 340 -17.01 -19.46 8.51
C SER A 340 -16.80 -20.74 9.32
N LEU A 341 -15.74 -21.50 9.00
CA LEU A 341 -15.37 -22.70 9.76
C LEU A 341 -14.93 -22.34 11.19
N ALA A 342 -14.14 -21.28 11.35
CA ALA A 342 -13.78 -20.75 12.66
C ALA A 342 -15.01 -20.27 13.46
N ALA A 343 -16.00 -19.65 12.79
CA ALA A 343 -17.23 -19.23 13.43
C ALA A 343 -18.05 -20.42 13.96
N GLU A 344 -18.12 -21.50 13.19
CA GLU A 344 -18.74 -22.77 13.62
C GLU A 344 -18.08 -23.34 14.88
N GLU A 345 -16.73 -23.40 14.90
CA GLU A 345 -16.00 -23.95 16.04
C GLU A 345 -16.04 -23.05 17.29
N ILE A 346 -16.07 -21.71 17.12
CA ILE A 346 -16.06 -20.75 18.24
C ILE A 346 -17.47 -20.47 18.79
N PHE A 347 -18.46 -20.38 17.90
CA PHE A 347 -19.79 -19.87 18.22
C PHE A 347 -20.92 -20.88 17.97
N SER A 348 -20.63 -22.03 17.34
CA SER A 348 -21.63 -22.96 16.77
C SER A 348 -22.58 -22.25 15.79
N ASP A 349 -22.09 -21.20 15.09
CA ASP A 349 -22.88 -20.33 14.23
C ASP A 349 -22.02 -19.74 13.11
N ARG A 350 -22.23 -20.20 11.87
CA ARG A 350 -21.50 -19.72 10.68
C ARG A 350 -21.78 -18.27 10.31
N GLU A 351 -22.94 -17.73 10.69
CA GLU A 351 -23.31 -16.34 10.41
C GLU A 351 -22.40 -15.36 11.16
N LYS A 352 -21.76 -15.78 12.24
CA LYS A 352 -20.75 -15.00 12.97
C LYS A 352 -19.38 -14.94 12.30
N ARG A 353 -19.33 -15.16 10.98
CA ARG A 353 -18.11 -15.09 10.16
C ARG A 353 -17.30 -13.81 10.38
N LYS A 354 -17.96 -12.65 10.51
CA LYS A 354 -17.29 -11.35 10.71
C LYS A 354 -16.57 -11.29 12.07
N GLN A 355 -17.22 -11.79 13.11
CA GLN A 355 -16.66 -11.87 14.46
C GLN A 355 -15.47 -12.84 14.51
N ALA A 356 -15.62 -14.02 13.90
CA ALA A 356 -14.55 -15.02 13.80
C ALA A 356 -13.34 -14.47 13.03
N LYS A 357 -13.54 -13.79 11.90
CA LYS A 357 -12.46 -13.13 11.15
C LYS A 357 -11.72 -12.13 12.02
N ARG A 358 -12.44 -11.31 12.77
CA ARG A 358 -11.85 -10.30 13.64
C ARG A 358 -11.03 -10.92 14.77
N LEU A 359 -11.57 -11.95 15.43
CA LEU A 359 -10.86 -12.68 16.48
C LEU A 359 -9.60 -13.38 15.94
N PHE A 360 -9.72 -14.08 14.80
CA PHE A 360 -8.60 -14.80 14.20
C PHE A 360 -7.46 -13.84 13.82
N LEU A 361 -7.74 -12.73 13.14
CA LEU A 361 -6.72 -11.77 12.78
C LEU A 361 -6.13 -11.08 14.02
N SER A 362 -6.94 -10.72 15.01
CA SER A 362 -6.43 -10.16 16.26
C SER A 362 -5.49 -11.12 17.00
N TYR A 363 -5.84 -12.41 17.04
CA TYR A 363 -4.99 -13.48 17.56
C TYR A 363 -3.67 -13.59 16.78
N ALA A 364 -3.78 -13.66 15.46
CA ALA A 364 -2.63 -13.85 14.58
C ALA A 364 -1.60 -12.73 14.73
N TYR A 365 -2.07 -11.49 14.85
CA TYR A 365 -1.21 -10.32 15.05
C TYR A 365 -0.88 -10.01 16.51
N GLY A 366 -1.17 -10.93 17.45
CA GLY A 366 -0.60 -10.90 18.80
C GLY A 366 -1.48 -10.22 19.86
N MET A 367 -2.80 -10.26 19.72
CA MET A 367 -3.70 -9.97 20.84
C MET A 367 -3.41 -10.92 22.01
N LYS A 368 -3.31 -10.36 23.23
CA LYS A 368 -3.06 -11.18 24.42
C LYS A 368 -4.18 -12.19 24.64
N ARG A 369 -3.82 -13.42 25.06
CA ARG A 369 -4.75 -14.55 25.20
C ARG A 369 -5.98 -14.21 26.05
N LYS A 370 -5.79 -13.52 27.19
CA LYS A 370 -6.90 -13.11 28.05
C LYS A 370 -7.87 -12.21 27.29
N SER A 371 -7.38 -11.14 26.68
CA SER A 371 -8.19 -10.18 25.91
C SER A 371 -8.92 -10.84 24.74
N LEU A 372 -8.28 -11.81 24.09
CA LEU A 372 -8.89 -12.58 22.99
C LEU A 372 -10.09 -13.40 23.45
N ILE A 373 -9.96 -14.11 24.58
CA ILE A 373 -11.05 -14.93 25.14
C ILE A 373 -12.19 -14.02 25.68
N ASP A 374 -11.85 -12.90 26.31
CA ASP A 374 -12.83 -11.94 26.77
C ASP A 374 -13.61 -11.32 25.58
N ALA A 375 -12.92 -10.96 24.49
CA ALA A 375 -13.55 -10.48 23.26
C ALA A 375 -14.46 -11.55 22.60
N ALA A 376 -14.04 -12.81 22.60
CA ALA A 376 -14.87 -13.90 22.08
C ALA A 376 -16.16 -14.06 22.89
N LYS A 377 -16.09 -13.92 24.22
CA LYS A 377 -17.26 -13.95 25.11
C LYS A 377 -18.22 -12.81 24.81
N GLU A 378 -17.71 -11.58 24.60
CA GLU A 378 -18.54 -10.42 24.24
C GLU A 378 -19.27 -10.63 22.91
N PHE A 379 -18.69 -11.40 21.98
CA PHE A 379 -19.36 -11.81 20.75
C PHE A 379 -20.31 -13.02 20.93
N GLY A 380 -20.47 -13.52 22.16
CA GLY A 380 -21.38 -14.60 22.51
C GLY A 380 -20.80 -16.01 22.33
N ALA A 381 -19.46 -16.17 22.39
CA ALA A 381 -18.83 -17.47 22.44
C ALA A 381 -18.82 -18.06 23.85
N ALA A 382 -18.93 -19.37 24.00
CA ALA A 382 -18.54 -20.04 25.22
C ALA A 382 -17.02 -19.93 25.42
N ARG A 383 -16.58 -19.64 26.64
CA ARG A 383 -15.16 -19.46 26.96
C ARG A 383 -14.31 -20.68 26.59
N GLU A 384 -14.82 -21.86 26.84
CA GLU A 384 -14.13 -23.13 26.59
C GLU A 384 -14.00 -23.42 25.10
N ASP A 385 -15.00 -23.11 24.27
CA ASP A 385 -14.94 -23.27 22.82
C ASP A 385 -13.91 -22.34 22.19
N ALA A 386 -13.94 -21.06 22.55
CA ALA A 386 -12.93 -20.11 22.10
C ALA A 386 -11.51 -20.53 22.52
N LYS A 387 -11.33 -20.98 23.76
CA LYS A 387 -10.05 -21.48 24.25
C LYS A 387 -9.60 -22.69 23.46
N LYS A 388 -10.47 -23.71 23.31
CA LYS A 388 -10.22 -24.95 22.54
C LYS A 388 -9.82 -24.64 21.10
N PHE A 389 -10.52 -23.70 20.44
CA PHE A 389 -10.20 -23.30 19.06
C PHE A 389 -8.79 -22.72 18.96
N PHE A 390 -8.45 -21.72 19.75
CA PHE A 390 -7.15 -21.06 19.65
C PHE A 390 -5.98 -21.90 20.21
N ASP A 391 -6.22 -22.91 21.03
CA ASP A 391 -5.17 -23.84 21.52
C ASP A 391 -4.68 -24.81 20.44
N GLN A 392 -5.39 -24.92 19.30
CA GLN A 392 -5.02 -25.80 18.20
C GLN A 392 -3.82 -25.26 17.37
N PHE A 393 -3.52 -23.97 17.42
CA PHE A 393 -2.50 -23.33 16.58
C PHE A 393 -1.09 -23.35 17.20
N SER A 394 -0.66 -24.51 17.71
CA SER A 394 0.62 -24.62 18.43
C SER A 394 1.85 -24.39 17.53
N THR A 395 1.79 -24.82 16.27
CA THR A 395 2.86 -24.64 15.28
C THR A 395 2.97 -23.17 14.88
N PHE A 396 1.84 -22.49 14.70
CA PHE A 396 1.82 -21.05 14.44
C PHE A 396 2.40 -20.24 15.60
N GLU A 397 2.13 -20.62 16.86
CA GLU A 397 2.74 -19.97 18.02
C GLU A 397 4.27 -20.15 18.08
N LYS A 398 4.77 -21.35 17.74
CA LYS A 398 6.22 -21.61 17.64
C LYS A 398 6.85 -20.75 16.53
N TRP A 399 6.18 -20.67 15.38
CA TRP A 399 6.62 -19.85 14.26
C TRP A 399 6.66 -18.36 14.62
N LYS A 400 5.67 -17.81 15.31
CA LYS A 400 5.74 -16.41 15.80
C LYS A 400 6.95 -16.20 16.70
N LYS A 401 7.26 -17.15 17.60
CA LYS A 401 8.45 -17.06 18.46
C LYS A 401 9.75 -17.07 17.66
N SER A 402 9.87 -17.90 16.64
CA SER A 402 11.06 -17.90 15.77
C SER A 402 11.25 -16.57 15.02
N ILE A 403 10.16 -15.91 14.58
CA ILE A 403 10.22 -14.55 14.02
C ILE A 403 10.78 -13.55 15.05
N TRP A 404 10.33 -13.61 16.28
CA TRP A 404 10.81 -12.71 17.34
C TRP A 404 12.28 -12.95 17.68
N GLU A 405 12.70 -14.20 17.75
CA GLU A 405 14.09 -14.59 17.94
C GLU A 405 14.98 -14.10 16.79
N GLU A 406 14.53 -14.25 15.56
CA GLU A 406 15.22 -13.75 14.38
C GLU A 406 15.31 -12.21 14.40
N PHE A 407 14.21 -11.51 14.71
CA PHE A 407 14.18 -10.05 14.77
C PHE A 407 15.12 -9.52 15.88
N LEU A 408 15.16 -10.20 17.03
CA LEU A 408 16.06 -9.86 18.12
C LEU A 408 17.52 -10.09 17.76
N SER A 409 17.83 -11.25 17.16
CA SER A 409 19.23 -11.65 16.89
C SER A 409 19.85 -10.91 15.70
N LYS A 410 19.06 -10.65 14.64
CA LYS A 410 19.53 -9.99 13.42
C LYS A 410 19.29 -8.49 13.39
N ASN A 411 18.58 -7.92 14.36
CA ASN A 411 18.11 -6.53 14.39
C ASN A 411 17.32 -6.12 13.12
N ARG A 412 16.83 -7.09 12.36
CA ARG A 412 15.96 -6.88 11.20
C ARG A 412 15.12 -8.11 10.93
N ILE A 413 13.94 -7.88 10.31
CA ILE A 413 13.03 -8.94 9.87
C ILE A 413 12.40 -8.54 8.53
N GLY A 414 12.15 -9.48 7.65
CA GLY A 414 11.60 -9.22 6.31
C GLY A 414 10.95 -10.44 5.68
N THR A 415 10.73 -10.38 4.37
CA THR A 415 10.24 -11.49 3.56
C THR A 415 11.40 -12.34 3.05
N SER A 416 11.10 -13.49 2.44
CA SER A 416 12.10 -14.32 1.75
C SER A 416 12.80 -13.61 0.58
N PHE A 417 12.28 -12.46 0.15
CA PHE A 417 12.82 -11.66 -0.96
C PHE A 417 13.04 -10.19 -0.55
N GLY A 418 13.68 -9.97 0.60
CA GLY A 418 13.97 -8.63 1.12
C GLY A 418 12.78 -7.98 1.84
N ASN A 419 12.62 -6.65 1.68
CA ASN A 419 11.64 -5.83 2.36
C ASN A 419 11.80 -5.87 3.89
N TYR A 420 12.98 -5.49 4.36
CA TYR A 420 13.31 -5.55 5.78
C TYR A 420 12.71 -4.38 6.57
N LEU A 421 12.29 -4.70 7.79
CA LEU A 421 12.08 -3.77 8.90
C LEU A 421 13.31 -3.86 9.81
N ASN A 422 14.02 -2.76 9.97
CA ASN A 422 15.13 -2.66 10.92
C ASN A 422 14.61 -2.33 12.32
N ARG A 423 15.35 -2.78 13.30
CA ARG A 423 15.08 -2.51 14.71
C ARG A 423 15.85 -1.27 15.15
N ASP A 424 15.15 -0.32 15.76
CA ASP A 424 15.74 0.94 16.24
C ASP A 424 16.04 0.92 17.75
N GLN A 425 15.53 -0.07 18.49
CA GLN A 425 15.67 -0.19 19.94
C GLN A 425 16.59 -1.33 20.34
N SER A 426 17.26 -1.22 21.47
CA SER A 426 18.06 -2.27 22.10
C SER A 426 17.28 -2.98 23.22
N GLY A 427 17.74 -4.14 23.67
CA GLY A 427 17.15 -4.91 24.77
C GLY A 427 16.05 -5.88 24.29
N GLU A 428 15.14 -6.27 25.17
CA GLU A 428 14.03 -7.19 24.84
C GLU A 428 13.01 -6.57 23.89
N LEU A 429 12.34 -7.43 23.11
CA LEU A 429 11.26 -6.96 22.21
C LEU A 429 10.03 -6.55 22.98
N SER A 430 9.58 -5.32 22.77
CA SER A 430 8.28 -4.84 23.22
C SER A 430 7.13 -5.56 22.50
N ASP A 431 5.93 -5.53 23.08
CA ASP A 431 4.72 -6.09 22.43
C ASP A 431 4.43 -5.42 21.08
N LYS A 432 4.79 -4.14 20.91
CA LYS A 432 4.66 -3.41 19.63
C LYS A 432 5.64 -3.96 18.59
N GLU A 433 6.90 -4.18 18.96
CA GLU A 433 7.91 -4.76 18.06
C GLU A 433 7.55 -6.19 17.66
N LYS A 434 7.06 -7.02 18.59
CA LYS A 434 6.59 -8.39 18.32
C LYS A 434 5.47 -8.40 17.29
N ARG A 435 4.48 -7.52 17.42
CA ARG A 435 3.40 -7.37 16.43
C ARG A 435 3.92 -6.87 15.09
N SER A 436 4.79 -5.86 15.09
CA SER A 436 5.39 -5.31 13.88
C SER A 436 6.22 -6.35 13.12
N ALA A 437 6.95 -7.23 13.82
CA ALA A 437 7.73 -8.30 13.21
C ALA A 437 6.84 -9.31 12.45
N VAL A 438 5.78 -9.80 13.09
CA VAL A 438 4.81 -10.71 12.43
C VAL A 438 4.11 -10.02 11.26
N SER A 439 3.70 -8.75 11.45
CA SER A 439 3.09 -7.96 10.38
C SER A 439 4.04 -7.76 9.19
N GLN A 440 5.34 -7.49 9.46
CA GLN A 440 6.34 -7.33 8.40
C GLN A 440 6.48 -8.60 7.55
N VAL A 441 6.53 -9.76 8.17
CA VAL A 441 6.64 -11.04 7.45
C VAL A 441 5.36 -11.34 6.67
N VAL A 442 4.19 -11.28 7.31
CA VAL A 442 2.91 -11.67 6.68
C VAL A 442 2.48 -10.65 5.61
N GLN A 443 2.37 -9.38 5.99
CA GLN A 443 1.88 -8.33 5.07
C GLN A 443 2.93 -7.97 4.01
N GLY A 444 4.23 -8.07 4.34
CA GLY A 444 5.30 -7.92 3.35
C GLY A 444 5.25 -9.01 2.30
N THR A 445 5.02 -10.28 2.70
CA THR A 445 4.83 -11.41 1.76
C THR A 445 3.55 -11.21 0.93
N ALA A 446 2.45 -10.76 1.53
CA ALA A 446 1.23 -10.42 0.81
C ALA A 446 1.49 -9.35 -0.27
N SER A 447 2.18 -8.27 0.09
CA SER A 447 2.55 -7.23 -0.87
C SER A 447 3.45 -7.75 -1.98
N LEU A 448 4.41 -8.61 -1.68
CA LEU A 448 5.30 -9.24 -2.67
C LEU A 448 4.53 -10.09 -3.67
N ILE A 449 3.64 -10.98 -3.21
CA ILE A 449 2.81 -11.83 -4.08
C ILE A 449 1.90 -10.94 -4.94
N PHE A 450 1.25 -9.95 -4.34
CA PHE A 450 0.37 -9.03 -5.06
C PHE A 450 1.11 -8.26 -6.16
N LYS A 451 2.31 -7.76 -5.89
CA LYS A 451 3.16 -7.10 -6.89
C LYS A 451 3.62 -8.03 -8.01
N LYS A 452 3.96 -9.29 -7.69
CA LYS A 452 4.22 -10.31 -8.71
C LYS A 452 3.01 -10.54 -9.61
N SER A 453 1.80 -10.52 -9.05
CA SER A 453 0.56 -10.64 -9.83
C SER A 453 0.33 -9.44 -10.72
N LEU A 454 0.63 -8.21 -10.25
CA LEU A 454 0.56 -7.00 -11.08
C LEU A 454 1.57 -7.03 -12.24
N ILE A 455 2.79 -7.52 -12.00
CA ILE A 455 3.79 -7.68 -13.06
C ILE A 455 3.27 -8.65 -14.13
N LYS A 456 2.70 -9.79 -13.72
CA LYS A 456 2.09 -10.73 -14.65
C LYS A 456 0.86 -10.17 -15.36
N LEU A 457 0.06 -9.40 -14.67
CA LEU A 457 -1.10 -8.69 -15.26
C LEU A 457 -0.64 -7.70 -16.35
N SER A 458 0.50 -7.02 -16.16
CA SER A 458 1.02 -6.06 -17.13
C SER A 458 1.49 -6.70 -18.46
N GLU A 459 1.69 -8.02 -18.48
CA GLU A 459 2.05 -8.77 -19.67
C GLU A 459 0.83 -9.07 -20.58
N ILE A 460 -0.41 -8.84 -20.08
CA ILE A 460 -1.65 -9.09 -20.82
C ILE A 460 -2.08 -7.80 -21.53
N HIS A 461 -2.05 -7.79 -22.86
CA HIS A 461 -2.24 -6.57 -23.66
C HIS A 461 -3.65 -5.95 -23.56
N ASP A 462 -4.69 -6.78 -23.38
CA ASP A 462 -6.10 -6.34 -23.39
C ASP A 462 -6.59 -5.86 -22.03
N ILE A 463 -5.68 -5.77 -21.06
CA ILE A 463 -6.00 -5.35 -19.68
C ILE A 463 -5.40 -3.99 -19.37
N LYS A 464 -6.22 -3.11 -18.76
CA LYS A 464 -5.76 -1.85 -18.18
C LYS A 464 -5.97 -1.85 -16.68
N LEU A 465 -4.90 -1.75 -15.92
CA LEU A 465 -4.96 -1.54 -14.49
C LEU A 465 -5.67 -0.21 -14.20
N LYS A 466 -6.63 -0.19 -13.28
CA LYS A 466 -7.30 1.02 -12.81
C LYS A 466 -6.96 1.33 -11.36
N VAL A 467 -7.27 0.43 -10.44
CA VAL A 467 -7.02 0.65 -9.00
C VAL A 467 -6.54 -0.64 -8.33
N PRO A 468 -5.28 -0.74 -7.93
CA PRO A 468 -4.86 -1.75 -6.95
C PRO A 468 -5.36 -1.35 -5.55
N MET A 469 -5.97 -2.28 -4.82
CA MET A 469 -6.57 -2.08 -3.50
C MET A 469 -6.08 -3.16 -2.53
N HIS A 470 -4.91 -2.97 -1.91
CA HIS A 470 -4.30 -3.89 -0.92
C HIS A 470 -4.06 -5.32 -1.44
N ASP A 471 -5.11 -6.12 -1.56
CA ASP A 471 -5.15 -7.53 -1.98
C ASP A 471 -6.08 -7.75 -3.18
N ALA A 472 -6.62 -6.69 -3.74
CA ALA A 472 -7.57 -6.70 -4.84
C ALA A 472 -7.19 -5.73 -5.97
N VAL A 473 -7.71 -5.97 -7.17
CA VAL A 473 -7.44 -5.14 -8.35
C VAL A 473 -8.72 -4.82 -9.09
N LEU A 474 -8.96 -3.53 -9.32
CA LEU A 474 -9.90 -3.06 -10.34
C LEU A 474 -9.15 -2.94 -11.67
N PHE A 475 -9.64 -3.62 -12.69
CA PHE A 475 -9.06 -3.57 -14.03
C PHE A 475 -10.15 -3.39 -15.10
N GLN A 476 -9.75 -2.84 -16.24
CA GLN A 476 -10.59 -2.63 -17.40
C GLN A 476 -10.19 -3.59 -18.51
N HIS A 477 -11.18 -4.13 -19.23
CA HIS A 477 -10.99 -5.09 -20.31
C HIS A 477 -12.09 -4.95 -21.36
N SER A 478 -11.93 -5.58 -22.53
CA SER A 478 -13.01 -5.69 -23.52
C SER A 478 -14.18 -6.53 -22.97
N PRO A 479 -15.43 -6.29 -23.38
CA PRO A 479 -16.58 -7.05 -22.88
C PRO A 479 -16.46 -8.57 -23.10
N ASP A 480 -15.79 -8.99 -24.18
CA ASP A 480 -15.62 -10.40 -24.56
C ASP A 480 -14.41 -11.08 -23.90
N PHE A 481 -13.67 -10.37 -23.06
CA PHE A 481 -12.49 -10.90 -22.39
C PHE A 481 -12.88 -11.95 -21.33
N ASP A 482 -12.25 -13.12 -21.38
CA ASP A 482 -12.44 -14.17 -20.36
C ASP A 482 -11.68 -13.82 -19.06
N THR A 483 -12.38 -13.26 -18.10
CA THR A 483 -11.84 -12.87 -16.79
C THR A 483 -11.29 -14.05 -15.97
N LYS A 484 -11.63 -15.29 -16.33
CA LYS A 484 -11.06 -16.49 -15.68
C LYS A 484 -9.55 -16.55 -15.83
N ILE A 485 -9.01 -16.04 -16.93
CA ILE A 485 -7.56 -15.93 -17.16
C ILE A 485 -6.89 -15.18 -16.00
N ILE A 486 -7.52 -14.11 -15.50
CA ILE A 486 -6.97 -13.30 -14.41
C ILE A 486 -7.11 -14.01 -13.05
N ILE A 487 -8.25 -14.70 -12.83
CA ILE A 487 -8.47 -15.53 -11.63
C ILE A 487 -7.36 -16.58 -11.55
N ASP A 488 -7.15 -17.34 -12.63
CA ASP A 488 -6.16 -18.41 -12.68
C ASP A 488 -4.73 -17.86 -12.51
N LEU A 489 -4.42 -16.70 -13.12
CA LEU A 489 -3.13 -16.05 -13.00
C LEU A 489 -2.82 -15.67 -11.54
N PHE A 490 -3.72 -14.97 -10.86
CA PHE A 490 -3.52 -14.55 -9.47
C PHE A 490 -3.41 -15.78 -8.53
N SER A 491 -4.31 -16.74 -8.68
CA SER A 491 -4.27 -18.00 -7.92
C SER A 491 -2.93 -18.73 -8.12
N LYS A 492 -2.46 -18.80 -9.37
CA LYS A 492 -1.19 -19.44 -9.72
C LYS A 492 0.00 -18.73 -9.11
N VAL A 493 0.06 -17.38 -9.16
CA VAL A 493 1.17 -16.61 -8.57
C VAL A 493 1.31 -16.88 -7.08
N MET A 494 0.21 -16.96 -6.34
CA MET A 494 0.23 -17.30 -4.91
C MET A 494 0.66 -18.75 -4.68
N THR A 495 0.15 -19.69 -5.49
CA THR A 495 0.49 -21.12 -5.43
C THR A 495 1.98 -21.34 -5.69
N ASP A 496 2.51 -20.76 -6.76
CA ASP A 496 3.93 -20.86 -7.15
C ASP A 496 4.85 -20.25 -6.10
N HIS A 497 4.44 -19.12 -5.48
CA HIS A 497 5.23 -18.46 -4.44
C HIS A 497 5.48 -19.37 -3.24
N PHE A 498 4.55 -20.24 -2.92
CA PHE A 498 4.66 -21.21 -1.83
C PHE A 498 5.00 -22.62 -2.30
N GLU A 499 5.50 -22.81 -3.51
CA GLU A 499 5.94 -24.10 -4.03
C GLU A 499 4.85 -25.18 -3.90
N ASN A 500 3.60 -24.82 -4.18
CA ASN A 500 2.40 -25.65 -4.07
C ASN A 500 2.03 -26.11 -2.63
N ARG A 501 2.59 -25.52 -1.58
CA ARG A 501 2.16 -25.81 -0.19
C ARG A 501 0.72 -25.40 0.07
N ILE A 502 0.23 -24.40 -0.64
CA ILE A 502 -1.17 -23.98 -0.66
C ILE A 502 -1.59 -23.70 -2.10
N HIS A 503 -2.88 -23.85 -2.37
CA HIS A 503 -3.48 -23.35 -3.60
C HIS A 503 -4.01 -21.93 -3.36
N GLY A 504 -3.50 -20.95 -4.10
CA GLY A 504 -3.99 -19.59 -4.05
C GLY A 504 -5.48 -19.53 -4.39
N LYS A 505 -6.22 -18.72 -3.65
CA LYS A 505 -7.65 -18.52 -3.86
C LYS A 505 -7.93 -17.09 -4.27
N THR A 506 -8.60 -16.93 -5.40
CA THR A 506 -9.01 -15.63 -5.91
C THR A 506 -10.40 -15.74 -6.53
N SER A 507 -11.16 -14.68 -6.45
CA SER A 507 -12.50 -14.63 -7.02
C SER A 507 -12.80 -13.24 -7.58
N LEU A 508 -13.73 -13.19 -8.54
CA LEU A 508 -14.36 -11.92 -8.92
C LEU A 508 -15.32 -11.52 -7.81
N SER A 509 -15.21 -10.28 -7.41
CA SER A 509 -16.09 -9.68 -6.41
C SER A 509 -16.88 -8.53 -7.01
N ASN A 510 -18.09 -8.27 -6.47
CA ASN A 510 -18.83 -7.07 -6.83
C ASN A 510 -18.03 -5.84 -6.40
N PHE A 511 -17.64 -5.03 -7.38
CA PHE A 511 -16.93 -3.78 -7.12
C PHE A 511 -17.81 -2.75 -6.42
N ILE A 512 -19.09 -2.71 -6.78
CA ILE A 512 -20.11 -1.83 -6.23
C ILE A 512 -20.98 -2.65 -5.29
N SER A 513 -21.45 -2.09 -4.17
CA SER A 513 -22.48 -2.74 -3.34
C SER A 513 -23.85 -2.52 -3.99
N GLU A 514 -24.62 -3.55 -4.08
CA GLU A 514 -26.04 -3.46 -4.34
C GLU A 514 -26.77 -2.60 -3.31
#